data_f585a86ba4a630e582975ef961e94920
#
_entry.id   f585a86ba4a630e582975ef961e94920
#
_cell.length_a   1.000
_cell.length_b   1.000
_cell.length_c   1.000
_cell.angle_alpha   90.00
_cell.angle_beta   90.00
_cell.angle_gamma   90.00
#
_symmetry.space_group_name_H-M   'P 1'
#
loop_
_entity.id
_entity.type
_entity.pdbx_description
1 polymer ?
#
loop_
_entity_poly.entity_id
_entity_poly.type
_entity_poly.pdbx_seq_one_letter_code
_entity_poly.pdbx_strand_id
1 'polypeptide(L)'
;MTAATDLADLPFTRAALHAAYAAGVAPGAVVAEVHRRLAAASDPGIFLDLTPSEGLADSLPPFDPARFPLWGLPAAVKDNIAVAGRQMTAACAAFTHVPDQDAEAVRRLRAAGALLVGKTNLDQFATGLVGVRTPYAVPRNAIAPDRVPGGSSSGSGVAVARGIVALALGTDTAGSGRVPAALNGIVGLKPSVGAVSTRGVVPACRSLDCVSVFATCIEDAWAGFGVLAGEDRADPFSRPIAWVEPGAAPTRIAVPAAADLHLDDAAGHAAWAAARALLPGAQEAAITVLLDTAQLLYDGPWVAERAAAVGDFAAAHPGALHPVTQAIIGTADRFSAVDAFRGIYRLAEHRRAAEDFFARFEVLVVPSVPNFPTLAELEADPFGPNARLGTYTNFVNLLDLAALAVPGPARPDGLPAGITLIGPRGSDAALAALGMAFAARVAQQDKARAA
;
A
#
# COMPACT_ATOMS: atom_id res chain seq x y z
N MET A 1 -1.75 27.11 -33.16
CA MET A 1 -2.37 27.07 -31.84
C MET A 1 -2.49 25.59 -31.46
N THR A 2 -1.65 25.07 -30.59
CA THR A 2 -1.80 23.73 -30.02
C THR A 2 -3.09 23.69 -29.24
N ALA A 3 -3.95 22.68 -29.47
CA ALA A 3 -5.16 22.48 -28.67
C ALA A 3 -4.76 22.48 -27.18
N ALA A 4 -5.48 23.24 -26.36
CA ALA A 4 -5.24 23.26 -24.93
C ALA A 4 -5.43 21.80 -24.40
N THR A 5 -4.47 21.27 -23.69
CA THR A 5 -4.56 19.93 -23.09
C THR A 5 -5.73 19.94 -22.12
N ASP A 6 -6.76 19.13 -22.40
CA ASP A 6 -7.88 18.97 -21.47
C ASP A 6 -7.41 18.10 -20.29
N LEU A 7 -7.38 18.71 -19.10
CA LEU A 7 -6.97 18.03 -17.88
C LEU A 7 -8.05 17.08 -17.34
N ALA A 8 -9.31 17.23 -17.75
CA ALA A 8 -10.41 16.41 -17.26
C ALA A 8 -10.20 14.92 -17.61
N ASP A 9 -9.73 14.66 -18.83
CA ASP A 9 -9.48 13.31 -19.34
C ASP A 9 -8.02 12.86 -19.22
N LEU A 10 -7.12 13.76 -18.76
CA LEU A 10 -5.70 13.42 -18.63
C LEU A 10 -5.50 12.42 -17.48
N PRO A 11 -4.93 11.23 -17.73
CA PRO A 11 -4.56 10.34 -16.63
C PRO A 11 -3.45 10.99 -15.80
N PHE A 12 -3.64 11.01 -14.48
CA PHE A 12 -2.60 11.52 -13.58
C PHE A 12 -1.50 10.48 -13.40
N THR A 13 -0.70 10.31 -14.46
CA THR A 13 0.56 9.57 -14.45
C THR A 13 1.72 10.53 -14.61
N ARG A 14 2.89 10.14 -14.14
CA ARG A 14 4.12 10.94 -14.28
C ARG A 14 4.39 11.30 -15.75
N ALA A 15 4.29 10.33 -16.64
CA ALA A 15 4.54 10.55 -18.06
C ALA A 15 3.55 11.57 -18.67
N ALA A 16 2.25 11.43 -18.40
CA ALA A 16 1.23 12.31 -18.94
C ALA A 16 1.33 13.73 -18.38
N LEU A 17 1.55 13.86 -17.06
CA LEU A 17 1.70 15.17 -16.42
C LEU A 17 2.98 15.90 -16.89
N HIS A 18 4.11 15.20 -16.96
CA HIS A 18 5.35 15.82 -17.47
C HIS A 18 5.23 16.25 -18.93
N ALA A 19 4.54 15.46 -19.77
CA ALA A 19 4.24 15.86 -21.15
C ALA A 19 3.34 17.12 -21.20
N ALA A 20 2.32 17.19 -20.35
CA ALA A 20 1.43 18.36 -20.26
C ALA A 20 2.19 19.61 -19.80
N TYR A 21 3.07 19.50 -18.80
CA TYR A 21 3.92 20.61 -18.34
C TYR A 21 4.90 21.07 -19.42
N ALA A 22 5.52 20.13 -20.14
CA ALA A 22 6.40 20.47 -21.27
C ALA A 22 5.62 21.17 -22.41
N ALA A 23 4.33 20.91 -22.55
CA ALA A 23 3.44 21.58 -23.48
C ALA A 23 2.89 22.93 -22.97
N GLY A 24 3.29 23.37 -21.74
CA GLY A 24 2.97 24.68 -21.19
C GLY A 24 1.76 24.69 -20.24
N VAL A 25 1.25 23.54 -19.81
CA VAL A 25 0.23 23.50 -18.74
C VAL A 25 0.84 24.02 -17.45
N ALA A 26 0.14 24.96 -16.80
CA ALA A 26 0.58 25.52 -15.52
C ALA A 26 0.32 24.53 -14.37
N PRO A 27 1.23 24.37 -13.38
CA PRO A 27 1.00 23.50 -12.22
C PRO A 27 -0.25 23.85 -11.42
N GLY A 28 -0.59 25.14 -11.31
CA GLY A 28 -1.82 25.60 -10.68
C GLY A 28 -3.11 25.06 -11.35
N ALA A 29 -3.08 24.82 -12.67
CA ALA A 29 -4.21 24.20 -13.37
C ALA A 29 -4.37 22.72 -12.97
N VAL A 30 -3.26 21.99 -12.75
CA VAL A 30 -3.29 20.60 -12.24
C VAL A 30 -3.81 20.58 -10.80
N VAL A 31 -3.39 21.53 -9.95
CA VAL A 31 -3.93 21.65 -8.58
C VAL A 31 -5.45 21.91 -8.62
N ALA A 32 -5.92 22.82 -9.48
CA ALA A 32 -7.35 23.07 -9.64
C ALA A 32 -8.11 21.81 -10.11
N GLU A 33 -7.53 21.05 -11.01
CA GLU A 33 -8.12 19.78 -11.49
C GLU A 33 -8.18 18.71 -10.37
N VAL A 34 -7.18 18.61 -9.49
CA VAL A 34 -7.24 17.76 -8.29
C VAL A 34 -8.48 18.10 -7.45
N HIS A 35 -8.68 19.37 -7.15
CA HIS A 35 -9.84 19.82 -6.35
C HIS A 35 -11.17 19.57 -7.08
N ARG A 36 -11.21 19.75 -8.41
CA ARG A 36 -12.40 19.42 -9.21
C ARG A 36 -12.72 17.92 -9.15
N ARG A 37 -11.71 17.04 -9.31
CA ARG A 37 -11.88 15.57 -9.22
C ARG A 37 -12.34 15.15 -7.83
N LEU A 38 -11.79 15.75 -6.79
CA LEU A 38 -12.19 15.46 -5.42
C LEU A 38 -13.65 15.88 -5.17
N ALA A 39 -14.06 17.07 -5.63
CA ALA A 39 -15.43 17.52 -5.54
C ALA A 39 -16.39 16.61 -6.31
N ALA A 40 -16.02 16.20 -7.53
CA ALA A 40 -16.81 15.28 -8.35
C ALA A 40 -16.95 13.88 -7.70
N ALA A 41 -15.93 13.41 -6.99
CA ALA A 41 -15.98 12.14 -6.26
C ALA A 41 -17.02 12.16 -5.13
N SER A 42 -17.34 13.34 -4.58
CA SER A 42 -18.31 13.52 -3.48
C SER A 42 -18.11 12.54 -2.32
N ASP A 43 -16.84 12.29 -1.97
CA ASP A 43 -16.44 11.31 -0.96
C ASP A 43 -15.60 12.00 0.13
N PRO A 44 -16.22 12.42 1.24
CA PRO A 44 -15.55 13.11 2.33
C PRO A 44 -14.60 12.20 3.13
N GLY A 45 -14.66 10.90 2.89
CA GLY A 45 -13.84 9.91 3.61
C GLY A 45 -12.40 9.82 3.11
N ILE A 46 -12.06 10.34 1.95
CA ILE A 46 -10.74 10.14 1.33
C ILE A 46 -9.65 10.91 2.09
N PHE A 47 -9.88 12.19 2.40
CA PHE A 47 -8.91 13.07 3.06
C PHE A 47 -9.40 13.48 4.46
N LEU A 48 -8.48 13.48 5.42
CA LEU A 48 -8.69 14.03 6.76
C LEU A 48 -8.25 15.48 6.85
N ASP A 49 -7.27 15.87 6.04
CA ASP A 49 -6.74 17.22 5.96
C ASP A 49 -6.30 17.52 4.53
N LEU A 50 -6.83 18.60 3.94
CA LEU A 50 -6.50 19.05 2.59
C LEU A 50 -5.58 20.26 2.64
N THR A 51 -4.53 20.24 1.82
CA THR A 51 -3.67 21.42 1.62
C THR A 51 -4.47 22.47 0.82
N PRO A 52 -4.49 23.75 1.27
CA PRO A 52 -5.06 24.82 0.47
C PRO A 52 -4.48 24.84 -0.95
N SER A 53 -5.34 25.10 -1.94
CA SER A 53 -4.89 25.17 -3.34
C SER A 53 -4.00 26.36 -3.61
N GLU A 54 -4.25 27.47 -2.90
CA GLU A 54 -3.49 28.70 -3.04
C GLU A 54 -2.04 28.50 -2.59
N GLY A 55 -1.10 28.89 -3.43
CA GLY A 55 0.32 28.81 -3.14
C GLY A 55 0.93 27.40 -3.20
N LEU A 56 0.12 26.34 -3.38
CA LEU A 56 0.67 24.97 -3.43
C LEU A 56 1.65 24.79 -4.57
N ALA A 57 1.35 25.32 -5.74
CA ALA A 57 2.22 25.25 -6.91
C ALA A 57 3.41 26.23 -6.84
N ASP A 58 3.35 27.27 -6.02
CA ASP A 58 4.39 28.31 -5.94
C ASP A 58 5.69 27.79 -5.30
N SER A 59 5.60 26.70 -4.57
CA SER A 59 6.77 26.03 -3.96
C SER A 59 7.62 25.23 -4.93
N LEU A 60 7.15 25.03 -6.17
CA LEU A 60 7.90 24.24 -7.17
C LEU A 60 9.11 25.00 -7.69
N PRO A 61 10.27 24.33 -7.82
CA PRO A 61 11.40 24.87 -8.56
C PRO A 61 11.06 24.98 -10.05
N PRO A 62 11.90 25.61 -10.89
CA PRO A 62 11.75 25.56 -12.35
C PRO A 62 11.60 24.12 -12.85
N PHE A 63 10.80 23.94 -13.91
CA PHE A 63 10.52 22.62 -14.49
C PHE A 63 11.82 21.94 -14.96
N ASP A 64 12.20 20.88 -14.25
CA ASP A 64 13.34 20.04 -14.56
C ASP A 64 13.08 18.61 -14.07
N PRO A 65 12.41 17.77 -14.86
CA PRO A 65 12.04 16.41 -14.46
C PRO A 65 13.25 15.47 -14.36
N ALA A 66 14.41 15.83 -14.90
CA ALA A 66 15.64 15.06 -14.71
C ALA A 66 16.22 15.25 -13.30
N ARG A 67 16.12 16.46 -12.77
CA ARG A 67 16.55 16.78 -11.41
C ARG A 67 15.47 16.49 -10.36
N PHE A 68 14.20 16.68 -10.71
CA PHE A 68 13.06 16.52 -9.84
C PHE A 68 12.10 15.48 -10.43
N PRO A 69 12.33 14.16 -10.21
CA PRO A 69 11.63 13.10 -10.92
C PRO A 69 10.10 13.08 -10.70
N LEU A 70 9.62 13.69 -9.62
CA LEU A 70 8.20 13.80 -9.28
C LEU A 70 7.67 15.24 -9.43
N TRP A 71 8.38 16.08 -10.21
CA TRP A 71 8.02 17.49 -10.36
C TRP A 71 6.56 17.68 -10.76
N GLY A 72 5.84 18.46 -9.94
CA GLY A 72 4.45 18.81 -10.19
C GLY A 72 3.43 17.65 -10.04
N LEU A 73 3.87 16.45 -9.62
CA LEU A 73 2.93 15.35 -9.41
C LEU A 73 2.10 15.56 -8.14
N PRO A 74 0.76 15.58 -8.25
CA PRO A 74 -0.10 15.59 -7.08
C PRO A 74 0.10 14.30 -6.27
N ALA A 75 0.44 14.45 -4.99
CA ALA A 75 0.69 13.35 -4.09
C ALA A 75 -0.09 13.49 -2.79
N ALA A 76 -0.56 12.38 -2.23
CA ALA A 76 -1.23 12.32 -0.93
C ALA A 76 -0.40 11.49 0.07
N VAL A 77 -0.61 11.75 1.37
CA VAL A 77 0.16 11.10 2.44
C VAL A 77 -0.81 10.59 3.50
N LYS A 78 -0.71 9.29 3.82
CA LYS A 78 -1.50 8.66 4.88
C LYS A 78 -1.30 9.39 6.21
N ASP A 79 -2.37 9.55 6.98
CA ASP A 79 -2.37 10.43 8.15
C ASP A 79 -1.61 9.89 9.39
N ASN A 80 -1.00 8.73 9.30
CA ASN A 80 0.01 8.27 10.27
C ASN A 80 1.45 8.63 9.90
N ILE A 81 1.67 9.37 8.80
CA ILE A 81 2.98 9.86 8.34
C ILE A 81 3.02 11.38 8.56
N ALA A 82 4.02 11.86 9.28
CA ALA A 82 4.14 13.27 9.64
C ALA A 82 4.39 14.17 8.42
N VAL A 83 3.63 15.27 8.36
CA VAL A 83 3.84 16.39 7.44
C VAL A 83 3.95 17.65 8.30
N ALA A 84 5.07 18.35 8.23
CA ALA A 84 5.35 19.54 9.04
C ALA A 84 4.24 20.61 8.87
N GLY A 85 3.77 21.14 9.98
CA GLY A 85 2.73 22.17 10.01
C GLY A 85 1.32 21.67 9.63
N ARG A 86 1.12 20.36 9.42
CA ARG A 86 -0.18 19.76 9.11
C ARG A 86 -0.66 18.88 10.25
N GLN A 87 -1.96 18.84 10.45
CA GLN A 87 -2.56 18.01 11.48
C GLN A 87 -2.28 16.52 11.21
N MET A 88 -1.95 15.78 12.26
CA MET A 88 -1.79 14.32 12.25
C MET A 88 -2.66 13.71 13.34
N THR A 89 -3.52 12.77 12.98
CA THR A 89 -4.47 12.13 13.88
C THR A 89 -4.30 10.61 13.99
N ALA A 90 -3.65 9.97 13.01
CA ALA A 90 -3.65 8.52 12.84
C ALA A 90 -5.07 7.90 12.90
N ALA A 91 -6.07 8.61 12.41
CA ALA A 91 -7.51 8.35 12.52
C ALA A 91 -8.01 8.21 13.97
N CYS A 92 -7.42 8.95 14.91
CA CYS A 92 -7.86 9.06 16.29
C CYS A 92 -7.92 10.53 16.71
N ALA A 93 -9.12 11.06 16.91
CA ALA A 93 -9.30 12.49 17.21
C ALA A 93 -8.55 12.94 18.47
N ALA A 94 -8.48 12.09 19.49
CA ALA A 94 -7.75 12.39 20.74
C ALA A 94 -6.21 12.38 20.57
N PHE A 95 -5.69 11.80 19.48
CA PHE A 95 -4.24 11.75 19.17
C PHE A 95 -3.78 12.97 18.37
N THR A 96 -4.67 13.88 18.05
CA THR A 96 -4.39 15.02 17.17
C THR A 96 -3.23 15.89 17.71
N HIS A 97 -2.25 16.11 16.84
CA HIS A 97 -1.16 17.06 17.03
C HIS A 97 -0.63 17.56 15.67
N VAL A 98 0.22 18.59 15.72
CA VAL A 98 0.86 19.16 14.53
C VAL A 98 2.35 18.89 14.63
N PRO A 99 2.92 18.01 13.77
CA PRO A 99 4.36 17.78 13.71
C PRO A 99 5.11 19.05 13.30
N ASP A 100 6.27 19.29 13.88
CA ASP A 100 7.19 20.37 13.52
C ASP A 100 8.13 20.02 12.37
N GLN A 101 8.27 18.74 12.06
CA GLN A 101 9.11 18.21 11.01
C GLN A 101 8.36 17.22 10.10
N ASP A 102 8.74 17.19 8.84
CA ASP A 102 8.32 16.13 7.92
C ASP A 102 8.91 14.78 8.34
N ALA A 103 8.15 13.71 8.16
CA ALA A 103 8.73 12.38 8.09
C ALA A 103 9.78 12.33 6.98
N GLU A 104 10.81 11.50 7.13
CA GLU A 104 11.90 11.44 6.12
C GLU A 104 11.36 11.12 4.72
N ALA A 105 10.39 10.22 4.61
CA ALA A 105 9.73 9.92 3.33
C ALA A 105 9.05 11.16 2.71
N VAL A 106 8.40 11.99 3.53
CA VAL A 106 7.75 13.23 3.05
C VAL A 106 8.79 14.25 2.63
N ARG A 107 9.86 14.42 3.41
CA ARG A 107 10.97 15.33 3.06
C ARG A 107 11.57 14.97 1.69
N ARG A 108 11.79 13.67 1.44
CA ARG A 108 12.31 13.18 0.14
C ARG A 108 11.30 13.38 -0.99
N LEU A 109 10.02 13.13 -0.73
CA LEU A 109 8.94 13.34 -1.70
C LEU A 109 8.87 14.81 -2.15
N ARG A 110 8.91 15.76 -1.19
CA ARG A 110 8.97 17.21 -1.49
C ARG A 110 10.23 17.59 -2.25
N ALA A 111 11.40 17.08 -1.84
CA ALA A 111 12.67 17.34 -2.49
C ALA A 111 12.70 16.85 -3.94
N ALA A 112 11.88 15.84 -4.28
CA ALA A 112 11.69 15.36 -5.65
C ALA A 112 10.68 16.17 -6.47
N GLY A 113 10.09 17.24 -5.89
CA GLY A 113 9.18 18.16 -6.57
C GLY A 113 7.70 17.75 -6.54
N ALA A 114 7.29 16.80 -5.70
CA ALA A 114 5.89 16.43 -5.60
C ALA A 114 5.04 17.52 -4.91
N LEU A 115 3.79 17.67 -5.34
CA LEU A 115 2.78 18.55 -4.75
C LEU A 115 1.96 17.80 -3.70
N LEU A 116 2.15 18.13 -2.42
CA LEU A 116 1.41 17.47 -1.34
C LEU A 116 -0.01 18.02 -1.21
N VAL A 117 -0.99 17.25 -1.72
CA VAL A 117 -2.41 17.59 -1.76
C VAL A 117 -3.07 17.49 -0.39
N GLY A 118 -2.65 16.56 0.46
CA GLY A 118 -3.24 16.41 1.79
C GLY A 118 -2.93 15.09 2.48
N LYS A 119 -3.58 14.90 3.64
CA LYS A 119 -3.46 13.75 4.52
C LYS A 119 -4.68 12.85 4.34
N THR A 120 -4.46 11.57 4.03
CA THR A 120 -5.51 10.60 3.72
C THR A 120 -5.93 9.77 4.93
N ASN A 121 -7.18 9.35 4.93
CA ASN A 121 -7.80 8.50 5.95
C ASN A 121 -7.21 7.09 6.00
N LEU A 122 -7.42 6.40 7.12
CA LEU A 122 -6.86 5.09 7.39
C LEU A 122 -7.68 4.32 8.45
N ASP A 123 -7.48 3.00 8.57
CA ASP A 123 -7.84 2.29 9.79
C ASP A 123 -6.99 2.84 10.95
N GLN A 124 -7.64 3.14 12.07
CA GLN A 124 -7.04 3.80 13.23
C GLN A 124 -5.75 3.12 13.69
N PHE A 125 -4.67 3.91 13.85
CA PHE A 125 -3.32 3.44 14.18
C PHE A 125 -2.82 2.33 13.25
N ALA A 126 -3.21 2.39 11.97
CA ALA A 126 -2.88 1.39 10.95
C ALA A 126 -3.26 -0.06 11.36
N THR A 127 -4.30 -0.22 12.20
CA THR A 127 -4.74 -1.51 12.75
C THR A 127 -5.97 -2.03 12.01
N GLY A 128 -5.76 -2.62 10.84
CA GLY A 128 -6.79 -3.21 10.00
C GLY A 128 -6.36 -3.36 8.55
N LEU A 129 -7.18 -4.09 7.77
CA LEU A 129 -7.05 -4.28 6.33
C LEU A 129 -8.33 -3.90 5.58
N VAL A 130 -9.32 -3.33 6.27
CA VAL A 130 -10.66 -3.06 5.75
C VAL A 130 -10.91 -1.59 5.40
N GLY A 131 -10.22 -0.65 6.07
CA GLY A 131 -10.32 0.77 5.79
C GLY A 131 -11.54 1.47 6.37
N VAL A 132 -12.25 0.83 7.32
CA VAL A 132 -13.47 1.37 7.93
C VAL A 132 -13.33 1.66 9.43
N ARG A 133 -12.20 1.31 10.05
CA ARG A 133 -11.93 1.53 11.48
C ARG A 133 -11.47 2.96 11.73
N THR A 134 -12.35 3.91 11.52
CA THR A 134 -12.08 5.34 11.62
C THR A 134 -13.28 6.05 12.24
N PRO A 135 -13.10 7.09 13.06
CA PRO A 135 -14.21 7.90 13.57
C PRO A 135 -14.70 8.94 12.55
N TYR A 136 -14.00 9.05 11.43
CA TYR A 136 -14.35 9.97 10.33
C TYR A 136 -15.23 9.26 9.29
N ALA A 137 -15.68 9.98 8.27
CA ALA A 137 -16.36 9.37 7.15
C ALA A 137 -15.47 8.29 6.51
N VAL A 138 -16.06 7.13 6.20
CA VAL A 138 -15.34 6.02 5.56
C VAL A 138 -15.17 6.32 4.07
N PRO A 139 -13.96 6.22 3.50
CA PRO A 139 -13.78 6.36 2.06
C PRO A 139 -14.49 5.21 1.33
N ARG A 140 -15.22 5.52 0.27
CA ARG A 140 -15.92 4.52 -0.52
C ARG A 140 -14.96 3.86 -1.50
N ASN A 141 -15.01 2.53 -1.59
CA ASN A 141 -14.27 1.79 -2.62
C ASN A 141 -14.52 2.43 -4.00
N ALA A 142 -13.46 2.60 -4.78
CA ALA A 142 -13.53 3.35 -6.05
C ALA A 142 -14.36 2.64 -7.13
N ILE A 143 -14.51 1.32 -7.05
CA ILE A 143 -15.14 0.47 -8.05
C ILE A 143 -16.51 -0.03 -7.56
N ALA A 144 -16.58 -0.52 -6.31
CA ALA A 144 -17.79 -1.08 -5.70
C ALA A 144 -18.06 -0.42 -4.34
N PRO A 145 -18.86 0.66 -4.28
CA PRO A 145 -19.04 1.46 -3.06
C PRO A 145 -19.69 0.73 -1.88
N ASP A 146 -20.32 -0.41 -2.10
CA ASP A 146 -20.90 -1.30 -1.08
C ASP A 146 -19.86 -2.25 -0.45
N ARG A 147 -18.64 -2.25 -0.98
CA ARG A 147 -17.51 -3.06 -0.52
C ARG A 147 -16.53 -2.24 0.31
N VAL A 148 -15.75 -2.94 1.13
CA VAL A 148 -14.68 -2.29 1.90
C VAL A 148 -13.66 -1.63 0.97
N PRO A 149 -13.15 -0.41 1.29
CA PRO A 149 -12.12 0.25 0.48
C PRO A 149 -10.75 -0.43 0.57
N GLY A 150 -10.60 -1.35 1.51
CA GLY A 150 -9.30 -1.89 1.88
C GLY A 150 -8.51 -0.94 2.77
N GLY A 151 -7.69 -1.52 3.65
CA GLY A 151 -6.95 -0.80 4.67
C GLY A 151 -5.57 -1.42 4.94
N SER A 152 -4.86 -0.81 5.85
CA SER A 152 -5.23 0.39 6.60
C SER A 152 -5.08 1.69 5.79
N SER A 153 -4.46 1.72 4.61
CA SER A 153 -4.22 2.93 3.80
C SER A 153 -5.41 3.22 2.85
N SER A 154 -6.63 3.28 3.40
CA SER A 154 -7.88 3.36 2.64
C SER A 154 -7.98 4.61 1.77
N GLY A 155 -7.81 5.79 2.36
CA GLY A 155 -7.88 7.05 1.63
C GLY A 155 -6.80 7.17 0.55
N SER A 156 -5.57 6.65 0.81
CA SER A 156 -4.48 6.65 -0.17
C SER A 156 -4.82 5.81 -1.39
N GLY A 157 -5.31 4.58 -1.19
CA GLY A 157 -5.73 3.70 -2.28
C GLY A 157 -6.86 4.30 -3.12
N VAL A 158 -7.90 4.82 -2.47
CA VAL A 158 -9.07 5.41 -3.14
C VAL A 158 -8.69 6.70 -3.88
N ALA A 159 -7.83 7.56 -3.32
CA ALA A 159 -7.40 8.81 -3.97
C ALA A 159 -6.68 8.54 -5.30
N VAL A 160 -5.81 7.53 -5.35
CA VAL A 160 -5.12 7.10 -6.57
C VAL A 160 -6.09 6.44 -7.54
N ALA A 161 -6.92 5.51 -7.08
CA ALA A 161 -7.85 4.79 -7.94
C ALA A 161 -8.87 5.70 -8.64
N ARG A 162 -9.27 6.79 -7.98
CA ARG A 162 -10.15 7.81 -8.55
C ARG A 162 -9.40 8.86 -9.40
N GLY A 163 -8.09 8.70 -9.59
CA GLY A 163 -7.26 9.65 -10.35
C GLY A 163 -7.19 11.05 -9.75
N ILE A 164 -7.46 11.20 -8.44
CA ILE A 164 -7.38 12.49 -7.74
C ILE A 164 -5.92 12.90 -7.57
N VAL A 165 -5.06 11.93 -7.28
CA VAL A 165 -3.61 12.12 -7.18
C VAL A 165 -2.86 11.11 -8.05
N ALA A 166 -1.65 11.44 -8.48
CA ALA A 166 -0.78 10.55 -9.26
C ALA A 166 -0.13 9.49 -8.37
N LEU A 167 0.24 9.87 -7.15
CA LEU A 167 0.91 9.03 -6.16
C LEU A 167 0.27 9.20 -4.79
N ALA A 168 0.30 8.15 -3.97
CA ALA A 168 0.02 8.29 -2.55
C ALA A 168 0.99 7.46 -1.71
N LEU A 169 1.40 8.01 -0.56
CA LEU A 169 2.11 7.25 0.46
C LEU A 169 1.11 6.58 1.41
N GLY A 170 1.37 5.34 1.68
CA GLY A 170 0.74 4.58 2.75
C GLY A 170 1.76 3.94 3.65
N THR A 171 1.29 3.06 4.54
CA THR A 171 2.15 2.17 5.32
C THR A 171 1.70 0.74 5.13
N ASP A 172 2.61 -0.21 5.20
CA ASP A 172 2.33 -1.64 5.11
C ASP A 172 3.08 -2.38 6.21
N THR A 173 2.34 -2.96 7.14
CA THR A 173 2.83 -3.81 8.23
C THR A 173 2.39 -5.25 8.01
N ALA A 174 1.16 -5.41 7.51
CA ALA A 174 0.45 -6.68 7.36
C ALA A 174 -0.20 -6.85 5.98
N GLY A 175 -0.09 -5.85 5.11
CA GLY A 175 -0.79 -5.81 3.82
C GLY A 175 -1.41 -4.46 3.49
N SER A 176 -1.24 -3.47 4.36
CA SER A 176 -1.93 -2.17 4.24
C SER A 176 -1.48 -1.30 3.06
N GLY A 177 -0.45 -1.69 2.31
CA GLY A 177 -0.05 -1.14 1.02
C GLY A 177 -0.54 -1.98 -0.16
N ARG A 178 -0.89 -3.25 0.06
CA ARG A 178 -1.25 -4.23 -0.97
C ARG A 178 -2.75 -4.49 -1.04
N VAL A 179 -3.41 -4.66 0.10
CA VAL A 179 -4.87 -4.91 0.17
C VAL A 179 -5.68 -3.76 -0.43
N PRO A 180 -5.50 -2.48 -0.02
CA PRO A 180 -6.26 -1.40 -0.63
C PRO A 180 -5.92 -1.19 -2.12
N ALA A 181 -4.69 -1.50 -2.55
CA ALA A 181 -4.35 -1.48 -3.98
C ALA A 181 -5.15 -2.54 -4.76
N ALA A 182 -5.18 -3.78 -4.28
CA ALA A 182 -5.91 -4.87 -4.92
C ALA A 182 -7.42 -4.60 -4.99
N LEU A 183 -8.01 -4.10 -3.89
CA LEU A 183 -9.45 -3.84 -3.81
C LEU A 183 -9.90 -2.60 -4.61
N ASN A 184 -8.98 -1.75 -5.05
CA ASN A 184 -9.27 -0.59 -5.90
C ASN A 184 -8.64 -0.70 -7.31
N GLY A 185 -8.05 -1.84 -7.67
CA GLY A 185 -7.53 -2.09 -9.02
C GLY A 185 -6.33 -1.22 -9.39
N ILE A 186 -5.46 -0.91 -8.44
CA ILE A 186 -4.25 -0.11 -8.63
C ILE A 186 -2.98 -0.86 -8.20
N VAL A 187 -1.83 -0.25 -8.42
CA VAL A 187 -0.52 -0.76 -7.98
C VAL A 187 -0.25 -0.37 -6.53
N GLY A 188 0.22 -1.33 -5.72
CA GLY A 188 0.69 -1.11 -4.36
C GLY A 188 2.08 -1.71 -4.16
N LEU A 189 3.09 -0.85 -4.05
CA LEU A 189 4.47 -1.25 -3.83
C LEU A 189 4.80 -1.21 -2.33
N LYS A 190 5.08 -2.38 -1.76
CA LYS A 190 5.65 -2.56 -0.42
C LYS A 190 7.14 -2.88 -0.57
N PRO A 191 8.03 -1.94 -0.27
CA PRO A 191 9.46 -2.18 -0.43
C PRO A 191 9.99 -3.20 0.59
N SER A 192 11.21 -3.65 0.39
CA SER A 192 11.98 -4.35 1.42
C SER A 192 11.97 -3.58 2.73
N VAL A 193 11.80 -4.27 3.88
CA VAL A 193 11.69 -3.64 5.21
C VAL A 193 12.92 -2.76 5.48
N GLY A 194 12.70 -1.50 5.85
CA GLY A 194 13.75 -0.53 6.15
C GLY A 194 14.45 0.08 4.93
N ALA A 195 14.07 -0.28 3.69
CA ALA A 195 14.59 0.37 2.48
C ALA A 195 14.15 1.83 2.36
N VAL A 196 13.01 2.17 2.93
CA VAL A 196 12.51 3.53 3.16
C VAL A 196 12.45 3.77 4.67
N SER A 197 12.96 4.91 5.13
CA SER A 197 12.91 5.30 6.54
C SER A 197 11.47 5.44 7.03
N THR A 198 11.22 4.94 8.24
CA THR A 198 9.96 5.08 8.98
C THR A 198 10.00 6.20 10.03
N ARG A 199 11.08 7.00 10.06
CA ARG A 199 11.18 8.16 10.95
C ARG A 199 10.06 9.16 10.65
N GLY A 200 9.31 9.53 11.67
CA GLY A 200 8.13 10.40 11.55
C GLY A 200 6.84 9.64 11.18
N VAL A 201 6.85 8.30 11.23
CA VAL A 201 5.64 7.47 11.08
C VAL A 201 5.15 7.05 12.45
N VAL A 202 3.85 7.18 12.72
CA VAL A 202 3.21 6.57 13.90
C VAL A 202 3.20 5.06 13.67
N PRO A 203 3.91 4.28 14.50
CA PRO A 203 4.11 2.86 14.23
C PRO A 203 2.86 2.02 14.50
N ALA A 204 2.71 0.95 13.73
CA ALA A 204 1.83 -0.17 14.05
C ALA A 204 2.63 -1.34 14.65
N CYS A 205 3.66 -1.82 13.93
CA CYS A 205 4.69 -2.72 14.44
C CYS A 205 6.02 -2.18 13.91
N ARG A 206 6.75 -1.48 14.75
CA ARG A 206 7.92 -0.69 14.36
C ARG A 206 9.01 -1.50 13.64
N SER A 207 9.17 -2.77 14.03
CA SER A 207 10.13 -3.68 13.40
C SER A 207 9.72 -4.18 12.02
N LEU A 208 8.43 -3.99 11.63
CA LEU A 208 7.84 -4.52 10.41
C LEU A 208 7.32 -3.44 9.46
N ASP A 209 7.09 -2.22 9.96
CA ASP A 209 6.46 -1.15 9.19
C ASP A 209 7.28 -0.78 7.96
N CYS A 210 6.59 -0.61 6.84
CA CYS A 210 7.14 -0.06 5.59
C CYS A 210 6.31 1.14 5.16
N VAL A 211 6.96 2.19 4.66
CA VAL A 211 6.27 3.19 3.84
C VAL A 211 6.04 2.58 2.47
N SER A 212 4.78 2.52 2.03
CA SER A 212 4.35 1.96 0.75
C SER A 212 3.95 3.05 -0.23
N VAL A 213 4.02 2.74 -1.53
CA VAL A 213 3.68 3.66 -2.62
C VAL A 213 2.51 3.10 -3.40
N PHE A 214 1.48 3.93 -3.61
CA PHE A 214 0.36 3.66 -4.50
C PHE A 214 0.48 4.49 -5.77
N ALA A 215 0.21 3.87 -6.92
CA ALA A 215 0.12 4.52 -8.22
C ALA A 215 -0.82 3.72 -9.14
N THR A 216 -1.20 4.30 -10.28
CA THR A 216 -2.00 3.60 -11.28
C THR A 216 -1.16 2.68 -12.17
N CYS A 217 0.16 2.89 -12.23
CA CYS A 217 1.10 2.06 -12.99
C CYS A 217 2.38 1.78 -12.18
N ILE A 218 3.11 0.76 -12.60
CA ILE A 218 4.30 0.29 -11.86
C ILE A 218 5.45 1.28 -12.02
N GLU A 219 5.58 1.90 -13.18
CA GLU A 219 6.61 2.88 -13.48
C GLU A 219 6.54 4.08 -12.52
N ASP A 220 5.34 4.54 -12.19
CA ASP A 220 5.15 5.65 -11.27
C ASP A 220 5.36 5.21 -9.81
N ALA A 221 4.90 4.01 -9.43
CA ALA A 221 5.19 3.45 -8.11
C ALA A 221 6.69 3.24 -7.91
N TRP A 222 7.40 2.77 -8.93
CA TRP A 222 8.85 2.60 -8.93
C TRP A 222 9.59 3.94 -8.82
N ALA A 223 9.19 4.95 -9.61
CA ALA A 223 9.75 6.30 -9.50
C ALA A 223 9.52 6.90 -8.11
N GLY A 224 8.32 6.72 -7.53
CA GLY A 224 8.02 7.10 -6.16
C GLY A 224 8.94 6.40 -5.16
N PHE A 225 9.09 5.08 -5.24
CA PHE A 225 10.00 4.32 -4.39
C PHE A 225 11.46 4.79 -4.56
N GLY A 226 11.90 5.05 -5.78
CA GLY A 226 13.27 5.49 -6.07
C GLY A 226 13.68 6.76 -5.33
N VAL A 227 12.77 7.74 -5.21
CA VAL A 227 13.08 8.97 -4.46
C VAL A 227 12.99 8.79 -2.95
N LEU A 228 12.25 7.78 -2.47
CA LEU A 228 12.09 7.51 -1.03
C LEU A 228 13.18 6.61 -0.48
N ALA A 229 13.74 5.71 -1.30
CA ALA A 229 14.72 4.71 -0.89
C ALA A 229 16.06 5.34 -0.46
N GLY A 230 16.73 4.67 0.47
CA GLY A 230 18.06 5.03 0.90
C GLY A 230 18.21 5.09 2.42
N GLU A 231 19.46 5.06 2.88
CA GLU A 231 19.81 5.07 4.31
C GLU A 231 19.31 6.35 5.00
N ASP A 232 18.76 6.18 6.18
CA ASP A 232 18.55 7.21 7.19
C ASP A 232 19.19 6.77 8.50
N ARG A 233 20.36 7.32 8.83
CA ARG A 233 21.09 6.97 10.04
C ARG A 233 20.38 7.39 11.35
N ALA A 234 19.39 8.26 11.25
CA ALA A 234 18.56 8.65 12.38
C ALA A 234 17.41 7.67 12.66
N ASP A 235 17.13 6.74 11.71
CA ASP A 235 16.17 5.67 11.90
C ASP A 235 16.91 4.35 12.20
N PRO A 236 16.82 3.80 13.43
CA PRO A 236 17.49 2.56 13.80
C PRO A 236 16.97 1.33 13.03
N PHE A 237 15.83 1.44 12.34
CA PHE A 237 15.26 0.40 11.48
C PHE A 237 15.58 0.61 10.00
N SER A 238 16.29 1.69 9.63
CA SER A 238 16.73 1.90 8.26
C SER A 238 17.76 0.85 7.85
N ARG A 239 17.45 0.14 6.78
CA ARG A 239 18.26 -0.97 6.23
C ARG A 239 18.30 -0.81 4.72
N PRO A 240 19.24 -0.02 4.16
CA PRO A 240 19.27 0.26 2.72
C PRO A 240 19.42 -1.04 1.92
N ILE A 241 18.93 -1.01 0.70
CA ILE A 241 19.16 -2.03 -0.32
C ILE A 241 20.04 -1.46 -1.42
N ALA A 242 20.75 -2.31 -2.15
CA ALA A 242 21.42 -1.88 -3.36
C ALA A 242 20.38 -1.44 -4.38
N TRP A 243 20.49 -0.19 -4.86
CA TRP A 243 19.61 0.29 -5.91
C TRP A 243 19.98 -0.35 -7.24
N VAL A 244 19.02 -0.97 -7.89
CA VAL A 244 19.14 -1.59 -9.21
C VAL A 244 17.89 -1.22 -9.99
N GLU A 245 18.02 -0.79 -11.23
CA GLU A 245 16.87 -0.56 -12.10
C GLU A 245 16.21 -1.88 -12.53
N PRO A 246 14.89 -1.91 -12.76
CA PRO A 246 14.21 -3.09 -13.28
C PRO A 246 14.81 -3.54 -14.61
N GLY A 247 15.31 -4.77 -14.62
CA GLY A 247 15.95 -5.38 -15.79
C GLY A 247 15.09 -6.50 -16.41
N ALA A 248 15.71 -7.66 -16.68
CA ALA A 248 14.98 -8.83 -17.15
C ALA A 248 14.04 -9.36 -16.06
N ALA A 249 12.84 -9.77 -16.45
CA ALA A 249 11.90 -10.38 -15.53
C ALA A 249 12.41 -11.74 -15.02
N PRO A 250 12.19 -12.05 -13.73
CA PRO A 250 12.49 -13.37 -13.17
C PRO A 250 11.82 -14.51 -13.95
N THR A 251 12.47 -15.66 -13.98
CA THR A 251 11.98 -16.85 -14.70
C THR A 251 11.60 -18.01 -13.78
N ARG A 252 12.17 -18.07 -12.57
CA ARG A 252 11.85 -19.11 -11.58
C ARG A 252 10.73 -18.61 -10.67
N ILE A 253 9.50 -18.75 -11.17
CA ILE A 253 8.27 -18.24 -10.54
C ILE A 253 7.55 -19.40 -9.86
N ALA A 254 7.22 -19.23 -8.57
CA ALA A 254 6.32 -20.11 -7.85
C ALA A 254 4.89 -19.51 -7.79
N VAL A 255 3.91 -20.41 -7.75
CA VAL A 255 2.51 -20.11 -7.40
C VAL A 255 2.06 -21.11 -6.32
N PRO A 256 1.04 -20.78 -5.49
CA PRO A 256 0.53 -21.72 -4.48
C PRO A 256 0.13 -23.05 -5.09
N ALA A 257 0.49 -24.15 -4.42
CA ALA A 257 -0.13 -25.46 -4.68
C ALA A 257 -1.63 -25.39 -4.36
N ALA A 258 -2.42 -26.29 -4.94
CA ALA A 258 -3.88 -26.28 -4.79
C ALA A 258 -4.34 -26.30 -3.30
N ALA A 259 -3.61 -26.97 -2.42
CA ALA A 259 -3.91 -27.03 -0.99
C ALA A 259 -3.71 -25.70 -0.26
N ASP A 260 -2.84 -24.83 -0.78
CA ASP A 260 -2.52 -23.51 -0.22
C ASP A 260 -3.23 -22.36 -0.97
N LEU A 261 -4.07 -22.69 -1.96
CA LEU A 261 -4.85 -21.70 -2.70
C LEU A 261 -6.21 -21.48 -2.03
N HIS A 262 -6.31 -20.38 -1.31
CA HIS A 262 -7.48 -19.99 -0.53
C HIS A 262 -8.22 -18.83 -1.22
N LEU A 263 -9.21 -19.15 -2.05
CA LEU A 263 -10.14 -18.20 -2.66
C LEU A 263 -11.56 -18.56 -2.26
N ASP A 264 -12.40 -17.55 -1.98
CA ASP A 264 -13.71 -17.77 -1.34
C ASP A 264 -14.85 -17.92 -2.36
N ASP A 265 -14.63 -17.52 -3.63
CA ASP A 265 -15.67 -17.55 -4.65
C ASP A 265 -15.17 -18.01 -6.03
N ALA A 266 -16.12 -18.43 -6.86
CA ALA A 266 -15.83 -18.91 -8.22
C ALA A 266 -15.23 -17.82 -9.14
N ALA A 267 -15.61 -16.56 -8.94
CA ALA A 267 -15.11 -15.44 -9.73
C ALA A 267 -13.62 -15.18 -9.42
N GLY A 268 -13.23 -15.30 -8.15
CA GLY A 268 -11.83 -15.25 -7.72
C GLY A 268 -11.00 -16.39 -8.32
N HIS A 269 -11.51 -17.63 -8.29
CA HIS A 269 -10.86 -18.77 -8.94
C HIS A 269 -10.69 -18.56 -10.46
N ALA A 270 -11.70 -18.05 -11.16
CA ALA A 270 -11.63 -17.76 -12.58
C ALA A 270 -10.60 -16.68 -12.89
N ALA A 271 -10.56 -15.59 -12.12
CA ALA A 271 -9.59 -14.52 -12.27
C ALA A 271 -8.16 -14.99 -11.98
N TRP A 272 -7.97 -15.83 -10.95
CA TRP A 272 -6.68 -16.44 -10.64
C TRP A 272 -6.20 -17.35 -11.78
N ALA A 273 -7.07 -18.19 -12.33
CA ALA A 273 -6.73 -19.05 -13.48
C ALA A 273 -6.30 -18.21 -14.69
N ALA A 274 -7.01 -17.11 -14.96
CA ALA A 274 -6.66 -16.16 -16.03
C ALA A 274 -5.31 -15.48 -15.78
N ALA A 275 -5.05 -15.04 -14.55
CA ALA A 275 -3.77 -14.44 -14.17
C ALA A 275 -2.62 -15.44 -14.29
N ARG A 276 -2.82 -16.68 -13.84
CA ARG A 276 -1.81 -17.75 -13.92
C ARG A 276 -1.44 -18.06 -15.38
N ALA A 277 -2.40 -18.05 -16.30
CA ALA A 277 -2.14 -18.25 -17.73
C ALA A 277 -1.18 -17.20 -18.32
N LEU A 278 -1.09 -16.03 -17.70
CA LEU A 278 -0.16 -14.95 -18.08
C LEU A 278 1.23 -15.05 -17.40
N LEU A 279 1.48 -16.12 -16.63
CA LEU A 279 2.75 -16.38 -15.95
C LEU A 279 3.40 -17.65 -16.55
N PRO A 280 3.99 -17.58 -17.74
CA PRO A 280 4.58 -18.77 -18.38
C PRO A 280 5.72 -19.34 -17.53
N GLY A 281 5.74 -20.67 -17.39
CA GLY A 281 6.75 -21.38 -16.62
C GLY A 281 6.57 -21.34 -15.10
N ALA A 282 5.50 -20.70 -14.59
CA ALA A 282 5.22 -20.70 -13.14
C ALA A 282 4.93 -22.14 -12.66
N GLN A 283 5.56 -22.51 -11.54
CA GLN A 283 5.48 -23.84 -10.92
C GLN A 283 4.66 -23.80 -9.63
N GLU A 284 3.84 -24.80 -9.41
CA GLU A 284 3.16 -24.97 -8.13
C GLU A 284 4.15 -25.38 -7.04
N ALA A 285 4.04 -24.72 -5.88
CA ALA A 285 4.86 -25.01 -4.71
C ALA A 285 4.01 -24.87 -3.44
N ALA A 286 4.30 -25.73 -2.46
CA ALA A 286 3.72 -25.60 -1.14
C ALA A 286 4.26 -24.33 -0.46
N ILE A 287 3.35 -23.52 0.08
CA ILE A 287 3.63 -22.28 0.82
C ILE A 287 3.06 -22.31 2.25
N THR A 288 2.66 -23.47 2.73
CA THR A 288 2.03 -23.68 4.04
C THR A 288 2.81 -22.98 5.16
N VAL A 289 4.15 -23.12 5.22
CA VAL A 289 4.97 -22.50 6.25
C VAL A 289 4.95 -20.98 6.18
N LEU A 290 4.81 -20.39 4.98
CA LEU A 290 4.66 -18.95 4.81
C LEU A 290 3.30 -18.50 5.36
N LEU A 291 2.22 -19.24 5.06
CA LEU A 291 0.89 -18.97 5.57
C LEU A 291 0.83 -19.13 7.09
N ASP A 292 1.47 -20.17 7.65
CA ASP A 292 1.56 -20.38 9.11
C ASP A 292 2.27 -19.22 9.82
N THR A 293 3.23 -18.58 9.16
CA THR A 293 3.91 -17.40 9.71
C THR A 293 2.95 -16.25 9.95
N ALA A 294 1.91 -16.11 9.14
CA ALA A 294 0.92 -15.04 9.28
C ALA A 294 0.23 -15.05 10.65
N GLN A 295 0.09 -16.22 11.28
CA GLN A 295 -0.53 -16.38 12.61
C GLN A 295 0.27 -15.65 13.71
N LEU A 296 1.59 -15.50 13.56
CA LEU A 296 2.43 -14.82 14.55
C LEU A 296 2.05 -13.33 14.73
N LEU A 297 1.43 -12.72 13.74
CA LEU A 297 1.19 -11.27 13.72
C LEU A 297 0.04 -10.84 14.64
N TYR A 298 -1.09 -11.56 14.60
CA TYR A 298 -2.30 -11.20 15.35
C TYR A 298 -2.68 -12.23 16.41
N ASP A 299 -2.42 -13.51 16.18
CA ASP A 299 -2.67 -14.59 17.14
C ASP A 299 -1.44 -14.90 17.98
N GLY A 300 -0.29 -14.30 17.64
CA GLY A 300 0.99 -14.43 18.31
C GLY A 300 1.45 -13.13 18.99
N PRO A 301 2.67 -13.14 19.53
CA PRO A 301 3.16 -12.07 20.42
C PRO A 301 3.45 -10.73 19.71
N TRP A 302 3.38 -10.64 18.36
CA TRP A 302 3.61 -9.36 17.66
C TRP A 302 2.55 -8.31 17.95
N VAL A 303 1.38 -8.69 18.49
CA VAL A 303 0.39 -7.73 18.98
C VAL A 303 0.94 -6.89 20.15
N ALA A 304 1.91 -7.40 20.92
CA ALA A 304 2.58 -6.64 21.97
C ALA A 304 3.40 -5.46 21.41
N GLU A 305 3.90 -5.54 20.19
CA GLU A 305 4.59 -4.41 19.52
C GLU A 305 3.62 -3.27 19.21
N ARG A 306 2.34 -3.59 18.87
CA ARG A 306 1.28 -2.58 18.74
C ARG A 306 0.97 -1.91 20.09
N ALA A 307 0.88 -2.70 21.15
CA ALA A 307 0.71 -2.16 22.51
C ALA A 307 1.90 -1.30 22.92
N ALA A 308 3.14 -1.67 22.60
CA ALA A 308 4.32 -0.84 22.83
C ALA A 308 4.28 0.50 22.08
N ALA A 309 3.61 0.54 20.92
CA ALA A 309 3.47 1.77 20.12
C ALA A 309 2.40 2.73 20.66
N VAL A 310 1.22 2.23 21.04
CA VAL A 310 0.05 3.05 21.34
C VAL A 310 -0.65 2.69 22.65
N GLY A 311 -0.15 1.71 23.41
CA GLY A 311 -0.79 1.24 24.65
C GLY A 311 -0.87 2.31 25.74
N ASP A 312 0.21 3.06 25.96
CA ASP A 312 0.23 4.15 26.97
C ASP A 312 -0.79 5.24 26.60
N PHE A 313 -0.89 5.59 25.32
CA PHE A 313 -1.89 6.53 24.83
C PHE A 313 -3.32 5.97 25.07
N ALA A 314 -3.56 4.71 24.72
CA ALA A 314 -4.86 4.07 24.92
C ALA A 314 -5.27 4.02 26.38
N ALA A 315 -4.33 3.75 27.30
CA ALA A 315 -4.56 3.76 28.74
C ALA A 315 -4.86 5.17 29.28
N ALA A 316 -4.18 6.20 28.76
CA ALA A 316 -4.39 7.59 29.15
C ALA A 316 -5.70 8.20 28.57
N HIS A 317 -6.27 7.61 27.49
CA HIS A 317 -7.46 8.12 26.81
C HIS A 317 -8.53 7.02 26.65
N PRO A 318 -9.16 6.55 27.74
CA PRO A 318 -10.19 5.52 27.69
C PRO A 318 -11.34 5.92 26.73
N GLY A 319 -11.70 5.03 25.83
CA GLY A 319 -12.79 5.25 24.84
C GLY A 319 -12.39 6.03 23.59
N ALA A 320 -11.11 6.44 23.46
CA ALA A 320 -10.64 7.16 22.26
C ALA A 320 -10.40 6.22 21.05
N LEU A 321 -10.16 4.94 21.32
CA LEU A 321 -9.92 3.98 20.26
C LEU A 321 -11.22 3.42 19.68
N HIS A 322 -11.20 3.15 18.38
CA HIS A 322 -12.24 2.35 17.75
C HIS A 322 -12.37 0.97 18.46
N PRO A 323 -13.59 0.46 18.75
CA PRO A 323 -13.78 -0.74 19.57
C PRO A 323 -12.97 -1.96 19.11
N VAL A 324 -12.89 -2.20 17.79
CA VAL A 324 -12.11 -3.31 17.24
C VAL A 324 -10.60 -3.08 17.41
N THR A 325 -10.12 -1.84 17.22
CA THR A 325 -8.71 -1.48 17.45
C THR A 325 -8.34 -1.68 18.92
N GLN A 326 -9.19 -1.23 19.84
CA GLN A 326 -9.03 -1.44 21.28
C GLN A 326 -8.95 -2.93 21.63
N ALA A 327 -9.88 -3.74 21.08
CA ALA A 327 -9.89 -5.17 21.32
C ALA A 327 -8.62 -5.86 20.85
N ILE A 328 -8.12 -5.51 19.65
CA ILE A 328 -6.88 -6.08 19.10
C ILE A 328 -5.68 -5.72 19.97
N ILE A 329 -5.50 -4.44 20.32
CA ILE A 329 -4.37 -3.99 21.15
C ILE A 329 -4.43 -4.63 22.53
N GLY A 330 -5.61 -4.74 23.13
CA GLY A 330 -5.83 -5.39 24.43
C GLY A 330 -5.47 -6.88 24.46
N THR A 331 -5.39 -7.58 23.31
CA THR A 331 -4.91 -8.96 23.30
C THR A 331 -3.43 -9.09 23.66
N ALA A 332 -2.66 -8.01 23.66
CA ALA A 332 -1.25 -8.01 24.03
C ALA A 332 -1.03 -8.50 25.49
N ASP A 333 -1.96 -8.23 26.38
CA ASP A 333 -1.90 -8.64 27.79
C ASP A 333 -1.89 -10.17 27.98
N ARG A 334 -2.23 -10.94 26.96
CA ARG A 334 -2.20 -12.40 26.97
C ARG A 334 -0.81 -12.99 26.80
N PHE A 335 0.17 -12.19 26.38
CA PHE A 335 1.53 -12.63 26.05
C PHE A 335 2.55 -12.15 27.05
N SER A 336 3.35 -13.07 27.57
CA SER A 336 4.49 -12.78 28.43
C SER A 336 5.75 -12.46 27.60
N ALA A 337 6.79 -11.94 28.24
CA ALA A 337 8.11 -11.81 27.62
C ALA A 337 8.66 -13.16 27.12
N VAL A 338 8.35 -14.26 27.82
CA VAL A 338 8.73 -15.62 27.39
C VAL A 338 8.04 -15.97 26.08
N ASP A 339 6.77 -15.63 25.91
CA ASP A 339 6.03 -15.89 24.67
C ASP A 339 6.56 -15.04 23.52
N ALA A 340 7.01 -13.81 23.79
CA ALA A 340 7.65 -12.95 22.80
C ALA A 340 8.94 -13.62 22.28
N PHE A 341 9.80 -14.13 23.17
CA PHE A 341 11.01 -14.83 22.73
C PHE A 341 10.72 -16.13 22.00
N ARG A 342 9.73 -16.93 22.42
CA ARG A 342 9.29 -18.12 21.67
C ARG A 342 8.82 -17.75 20.27
N GLY A 343 8.06 -16.63 20.14
CA GLY A 343 7.66 -16.11 18.83
C GLY A 343 8.85 -15.74 17.96
N ILE A 344 9.86 -15.06 18.51
CA ILE A 344 11.10 -14.70 17.80
C ILE A 344 11.84 -15.96 17.33
N TYR A 345 11.95 -17.01 18.15
CA TYR A 345 12.58 -18.26 17.78
C TYR A 345 11.82 -18.96 16.65
N ARG A 346 10.49 -19.06 16.76
CA ARG A 346 9.64 -19.62 15.71
C ARG A 346 9.75 -18.83 14.39
N LEU A 347 9.78 -17.50 14.48
CA LEU A 347 9.99 -16.67 13.29
C LEU A 347 11.34 -16.93 12.63
N ALA A 348 12.42 -17.17 13.41
CA ALA A 348 13.72 -17.49 12.86
C ALA A 348 13.70 -18.85 12.11
N GLU A 349 12.97 -19.85 12.62
CA GLU A 349 12.74 -21.14 11.94
C GLU A 349 12.00 -20.94 10.61
N HIS A 350 10.92 -20.14 10.63
CA HIS A 350 10.13 -19.86 9.42
C HIS A 350 10.92 -19.03 8.40
N ARG A 351 11.78 -18.10 8.84
CA ARG A 351 12.69 -17.36 7.94
C ARG A 351 13.67 -18.30 7.23
N ARG A 352 14.20 -19.32 7.93
CA ARG A 352 15.05 -20.32 7.30
C ARG A 352 14.29 -21.10 6.22
N ALA A 353 13.05 -21.54 6.51
CA ALA A 353 12.22 -22.21 5.52
C ALA A 353 11.88 -21.31 4.31
N ALA A 354 11.68 -20.00 4.54
CA ALA A 354 11.49 -19.04 3.46
C ALA A 354 12.77 -18.85 2.62
N GLU A 355 13.95 -18.80 3.23
CA GLU A 355 15.23 -18.78 2.53
C GLU A 355 15.40 -20.02 1.62
N ASP A 356 15.09 -21.23 2.13
CA ASP A 356 15.13 -22.47 1.37
C ASP A 356 14.12 -22.45 0.19
N PHE A 357 12.94 -21.86 0.39
CA PHE A 357 11.95 -21.67 -0.67
C PHE A 357 12.51 -20.72 -1.76
N PHE A 358 13.02 -19.56 -1.38
CA PHE A 358 13.54 -18.57 -2.33
C PHE A 358 14.92 -18.92 -2.92
N ALA A 359 15.63 -19.89 -2.40
CA ALA A 359 16.78 -20.48 -3.10
C ALA A 359 16.37 -21.22 -4.39
N ARG A 360 15.14 -21.76 -4.42
CA ARG A 360 14.57 -22.47 -5.58
C ARG A 360 13.84 -21.52 -6.53
N PHE A 361 13.16 -20.50 -6.00
CA PHE A 361 12.32 -19.57 -6.73
C PHE A 361 12.79 -18.14 -6.51
N GLU A 362 12.70 -17.31 -7.55
CA GLU A 362 13.03 -15.89 -7.46
C GLU A 362 11.83 -15.07 -6.95
N VAL A 363 10.61 -15.49 -7.33
CA VAL A 363 9.36 -14.82 -7.01
C VAL A 363 8.28 -15.84 -6.69
N LEU A 364 7.52 -15.56 -5.64
CA LEU A 364 6.23 -16.19 -5.37
C LEU A 364 5.13 -15.23 -5.85
N VAL A 365 4.19 -15.74 -6.64
CA VAL A 365 3.00 -15.00 -7.07
C VAL A 365 1.78 -15.60 -6.41
N VAL A 366 0.98 -14.78 -5.73
CA VAL A 366 -0.25 -15.19 -5.03
C VAL A 366 -1.41 -14.29 -5.44
N PRO A 367 -2.69 -14.71 -5.26
CA PRO A 367 -3.80 -13.76 -5.24
C PRO A 367 -3.53 -12.69 -4.17
N SER A 368 -3.81 -11.41 -4.46
CA SER A 368 -3.57 -10.38 -3.45
C SER A 368 -4.48 -10.52 -2.24
N VAL A 369 -5.74 -10.93 -2.47
CA VAL A 369 -6.76 -11.16 -1.45
C VAL A 369 -7.60 -12.38 -1.81
N PRO A 370 -8.11 -13.15 -0.81
CA PRO A 370 -9.00 -14.29 -1.05
C PRO A 370 -10.40 -13.90 -1.51
N ASN A 371 -10.88 -12.73 -1.07
CA ASN A 371 -12.25 -12.28 -1.26
C ASN A 371 -12.34 -10.75 -1.36
N PHE A 372 -13.58 -10.28 -1.55
CA PHE A 372 -13.91 -8.87 -1.65
C PHE A 372 -15.10 -8.56 -0.72
N PRO A 373 -14.88 -8.40 0.60
CA PRO A 373 -15.97 -8.32 1.56
C PRO A 373 -16.82 -7.07 1.39
N THR A 374 -18.12 -7.21 1.64
CA THR A 374 -19.07 -6.09 1.73
C THR A 374 -18.95 -5.38 3.07
N LEU A 375 -19.46 -4.14 3.13
CA LEU A 375 -19.61 -3.41 4.39
C LEU A 375 -20.58 -4.14 5.34
N ALA A 376 -21.65 -4.76 4.82
CA ALA A 376 -22.62 -5.52 5.62
C ALA A 376 -22.02 -6.79 6.22
N GLU A 377 -21.19 -7.54 5.48
CA GLU A 377 -20.46 -8.69 6.03
C GLU A 377 -19.53 -8.28 7.16
N LEU A 378 -18.85 -7.15 7.01
CA LEU A 378 -17.95 -6.64 8.04
C LEU A 378 -18.71 -6.11 9.27
N GLU A 379 -19.89 -5.53 9.10
CA GLU A 379 -20.76 -5.11 10.21
C GLU A 379 -21.24 -6.32 11.02
N ALA A 380 -21.59 -7.41 10.34
CA ALA A 380 -22.00 -8.67 10.98
C ALA A 380 -20.85 -9.38 11.71
N ASP A 381 -19.64 -9.33 11.15
CA ASP A 381 -18.41 -9.89 11.75
C ASP A 381 -17.23 -8.92 11.56
N PRO A 382 -16.88 -8.11 12.57
CA PRO A 382 -15.81 -7.12 12.48
C PRO A 382 -14.39 -7.69 12.39
N PHE A 383 -14.20 -9.00 12.60
CA PHE A 383 -12.89 -9.65 12.66
C PHE A 383 -12.62 -10.60 11.51
N GLY A 384 -13.53 -11.51 11.19
CA GLY A 384 -13.32 -12.58 10.22
C GLY A 384 -12.97 -12.09 8.82
N PRO A 385 -13.76 -11.20 8.18
CA PRO A 385 -13.44 -10.66 6.87
C PRO A 385 -12.08 -9.95 6.84
N ASN A 386 -11.73 -9.20 7.91
CA ASN A 386 -10.42 -8.56 8.04
C ASN A 386 -9.28 -9.59 8.13
N ALA A 387 -9.42 -10.63 8.94
CA ALA A 387 -8.42 -11.69 9.08
C ALA A 387 -8.21 -12.41 7.74
N ARG A 388 -9.29 -12.67 7.03
CA ARG A 388 -9.30 -13.33 5.74
C ARG A 388 -8.53 -12.53 4.67
N LEU A 389 -8.67 -11.20 4.63
CA LEU A 389 -7.89 -10.33 3.73
C LEU A 389 -6.37 -10.46 3.95
N GLY A 390 -5.94 -10.83 5.15
CA GLY A 390 -4.53 -10.99 5.51
C GLY A 390 -3.87 -12.30 5.06
N THR A 391 -4.62 -13.25 4.50
CA THR A 391 -4.14 -14.60 4.17
C THR A 391 -2.80 -14.59 3.41
N TYR A 392 -2.69 -13.81 2.35
CA TYR A 392 -1.49 -13.75 1.51
C TYR A 392 -0.58 -12.56 1.80
N THR A 393 -0.89 -11.77 2.82
CA THR A 393 -0.14 -10.54 3.08
C THR A 393 0.56 -10.49 4.43
N ASN A 394 -0.01 -11.11 5.48
CA ASN A 394 0.47 -10.96 6.85
C ASN A 394 1.87 -11.53 7.11
N PHE A 395 2.30 -12.55 6.37
CA PHE A 395 3.62 -13.18 6.54
C PHE A 395 4.76 -12.36 5.93
N VAL A 396 4.48 -11.50 4.96
CA VAL A 396 5.49 -10.88 4.08
C VAL A 396 6.50 -10.04 4.87
N ASN A 397 6.02 -9.16 5.76
CA ASN A 397 6.89 -8.30 6.56
C ASN A 397 7.64 -9.09 7.65
N LEU A 398 6.98 -10.08 8.28
CA LEU A 398 7.60 -10.98 9.25
C LEU A 398 8.78 -11.74 8.66
N LEU A 399 8.67 -12.21 7.42
CA LEU A 399 9.71 -12.95 6.72
C LEU A 399 10.73 -12.05 6.00
N ASP A 400 10.68 -10.72 6.23
CA ASP A 400 11.59 -9.74 5.62
C ASP A 400 11.57 -9.76 4.07
N LEU A 401 10.38 -9.92 3.48
CA LEU A 401 10.18 -10.01 2.04
C LEU A 401 9.76 -8.67 1.46
N ALA A 402 10.07 -8.42 0.18
CA ALA A 402 9.49 -7.33 -0.63
C ALA A 402 8.21 -7.82 -1.31
N ALA A 403 7.30 -6.88 -1.66
CA ALA A 403 6.09 -7.24 -2.39
C ALA A 403 5.55 -6.11 -3.28
N LEU A 404 4.91 -6.51 -4.38
CA LEU A 404 4.27 -5.61 -5.32
C LEU A 404 2.88 -6.18 -5.69
N ALA A 405 1.81 -5.50 -5.27
CA ALA A 405 0.47 -5.79 -5.73
C ALA A 405 0.23 -5.10 -7.08
N VAL A 406 -0.27 -5.85 -8.06
CA VAL A 406 -0.56 -5.36 -9.40
C VAL A 406 -1.96 -5.81 -9.84
N PRO A 407 -2.70 -4.99 -10.61
CA PRO A 407 -3.97 -5.40 -11.20
C PRO A 407 -3.80 -6.61 -12.11
N GLY A 408 -4.72 -7.56 -12.01
CA GLY A 408 -4.81 -8.74 -12.86
C GLY A 408 -5.94 -8.62 -13.89
N PRO A 409 -6.21 -9.70 -14.67
CA PRO A 409 -7.36 -9.77 -15.54
C PRO A 409 -8.66 -9.55 -14.76
N ALA A 410 -9.62 -8.86 -15.39
CA ALA A 410 -10.90 -8.55 -14.75
C ALA A 410 -11.62 -9.83 -14.28
N ARG A 411 -12.25 -9.76 -13.10
CA ARG A 411 -13.13 -10.83 -12.60
C ARG A 411 -14.43 -10.86 -13.40
N PRO A 412 -15.07 -12.03 -13.53
CA PRO A 412 -16.36 -12.13 -14.23
C PRO A 412 -17.49 -11.29 -13.62
N ASP A 413 -17.40 -10.95 -12.33
CA ASP A 413 -18.37 -10.13 -11.60
C ASP A 413 -18.08 -8.63 -11.67
N GLY A 414 -17.07 -8.21 -12.45
CA GLY A 414 -16.67 -6.81 -12.63
C GLY A 414 -15.86 -6.22 -11.47
N LEU A 415 -15.61 -6.98 -10.39
CA LEU A 415 -14.72 -6.55 -9.32
C LEU A 415 -13.26 -6.65 -9.77
N PRO A 416 -12.33 -5.88 -9.19
CA PRO A 416 -10.93 -6.00 -9.53
C PRO A 416 -10.37 -7.35 -9.08
N ALA A 417 -9.42 -7.86 -9.84
CA ALA A 417 -8.55 -8.94 -9.40
C ALA A 417 -7.12 -8.41 -9.34
N GLY A 418 -6.41 -8.76 -8.29
CA GLY A 418 -5.01 -8.41 -8.12
C GLY A 418 -4.18 -9.66 -7.82
N ILE A 419 -2.95 -9.66 -8.29
CA ILE A 419 -1.91 -10.59 -7.84
C ILE A 419 -0.88 -9.82 -7.03
N THR A 420 -0.25 -10.50 -6.09
CA THR A 420 0.91 -9.97 -5.36
C THR A 420 2.15 -10.78 -5.72
N LEU A 421 3.15 -10.07 -6.22
CA LEU A 421 4.49 -10.59 -6.48
C LEU A 421 5.29 -10.44 -5.18
N ILE A 422 5.90 -11.51 -4.69
CA ILE A 422 6.61 -11.56 -3.41
C ILE A 422 8.01 -12.11 -3.66
N GLY A 423 9.02 -11.47 -3.12
CA GLY A 423 10.40 -11.94 -3.23
C GLY A 423 11.23 -11.63 -2.00
N PRO A 424 12.43 -12.20 -1.89
CA PRO A 424 13.32 -11.93 -0.77
C PRO A 424 13.71 -10.46 -0.71
N ARG A 425 14.24 -10.04 0.45
CA ARG A 425 14.79 -8.70 0.63
C ARG A 425 15.73 -8.33 -0.51
N GLY A 426 15.55 -7.13 -1.09
CA GLY A 426 16.37 -6.60 -2.20
C GLY A 426 15.90 -7.05 -3.59
N SER A 427 14.82 -7.81 -3.70
CA SER A 427 14.23 -8.21 -5.00
C SER A 427 13.30 -7.15 -5.60
N ASP A 428 13.18 -5.98 -4.99
CA ASP A 428 12.22 -4.93 -5.38
C ASP A 428 12.24 -4.63 -6.89
N ALA A 429 13.43 -4.50 -7.50
CA ALA A 429 13.59 -4.27 -8.94
C ALA A 429 13.11 -5.46 -9.81
N ALA A 430 13.38 -6.69 -9.34
CA ALA A 430 12.93 -7.91 -10.03
C ALA A 430 11.41 -8.04 -10.01
N LEU A 431 10.78 -7.69 -8.85
CA LEU A 431 9.32 -7.64 -8.74
C LEU A 431 8.72 -6.59 -9.67
N ALA A 432 9.32 -5.41 -9.77
CA ALA A 432 8.90 -4.36 -10.70
C ALA A 432 9.02 -4.83 -12.16
N ALA A 433 10.12 -5.46 -12.55
CA ALA A 433 10.33 -5.99 -13.90
C ALA A 433 9.27 -7.06 -14.27
N LEU A 434 9.00 -8.01 -13.36
CA LEU A 434 7.96 -9.02 -13.58
C LEU A 434 6.57 -8.39 -13.64
N GLY A 435 6.29 -7.43 -12.76
CA GLY A 435 5.03 -6.69 -12.72
C GLY A 435 4.76 -5.95 -14.04
N MET A 436 5.74 -5.22 -14.58
CA MET A 436 5.63 -4.54 -15.87
C MET A 436 5.37 -5.54 -17.02
N ALA A 437 6.10 -6.66 -17.04
CA ALA A 437 5.88 -7.71 -18.04
C ALA A 437 4.49 -8.35 -17.92
N PHE A 438 4.00 -8.56 -16.69
CA PHE A 438 2.66 -9.06 -16.44
C PHE A 438 1.58 -8.06 -16.86
N ALA A 439 1.70 -6.78 -16.47
CA ALA A 439 0.75 -5.73 -16.85
C ALA A 439 0.64 -5.57 -18.38
N ALA A 440 1.76 -5.66 -19.09
CA ALA A 440 1.76 -5.63 -20.56
C ALA A 440 0.96 -6.81 -21.17
N ARG A 441 1.04 -8.01 -20.59
CA ARG A 441 0.27 -9.19 -21.04
C ARG A 441 -1.23 -9.03 -20.74
N VAL A 442 -1.59 -8.49 -19.57
CA VAL A 442 -2.99 -8.16 -19.23
C VAL A 442 -3.56 -7.20 -20.27
N ALA A 443 -2.86 -6.10 -20.54
CA ALA A 443 -3.31 -5.11 -21.53
C ALA A 443 -3.45 -5.68 -22.96
N GLN A 444 -2.58 -6.61 -23.35
CA GLN A 444 -2.70 -7.33 -24.63
C GLN A 444 -3.94 -8.24 -24.69
N GLN A 445 -4.22 -8.96 -23.58
CA GLN A 445 -5.40 -9.82 -23.46
C GLN A 445 -6.71 -9.01 -23.53
N ASP A 446 -6.76 -7.86 -22.85
CA ASP A 446 -7.95 -7.00 -22.84
C ASP A 446 -8.23 -6.40 -24.23
N LYS A 447 -7.19 -5.98 -24.95
CA LYS A 447 -7.30 -5.53 -26.35
C LYS A 447 -7.82 -6.64 -27.27
N ALA A 448 -7.34 -7.88 -27.10
CA ALA A 448 -7.79 -9.02 -27.90
C ALA A 448 -9.23 -9.42 -27.61
N ARG A 449 -9.76 -9.14 -26.41
CA ARG A 449 -11.17 -9.39 -26.04
C ARG A 449 -12.11 -8.30 -26.56
N ALA A 450 -11.60 -7.07 -26.74
CA ALA A 450 -12.38 -5.93 -27.23
C ALA A 450 -12.45 -5.84 -28.76
N ALA A 451 -11.59 -6.56 -29.48
CA ALA A 451 -11.54 -6.68 -30.95
C ALA A 451 -12.40 -7.84 -31.44
#